data_558afafac90aae151e2378d818779700
#
_entry.id   558afafac90aae151e2378d818779700
#
_cell.length_a   1.000
_cell.length_b   1.000
_cell.length_c   1.000
_cell.angle_alpha   90.00
_cell.angle_beta   90.00
_cell.angle_gamma   90.00
#
_symmetry.space_group_name_H-M   'P 1'
#
loop_
_entity.id
_entity.type
_entity.pdbx_description
1 polymer ?
#
loop_
_entity_poly.entity_id
_entity_poly.type
_entity_poly.pdbx_seq_one_letter_code
_entity_poly.pdbx_strand_id
1 'polypeptide(L)'
;MTQSGRWKVVNFWAIWCKPCREEIPELRRLDEREDVSVLGVNFDGKQGNDLATDVASLGITFQNIEDPSQALGVPRPTVLPTTLIITPSGELVATLIGPQTIESLEAVIRQSGPPR
;
A
#
# COMPACT_ATOMS: atom_id res chain seq x y z
N MET A 1 -7.09 -8.25 7.64
CA MET A 1 -7.65 -7.12 6.90
C MET A 1 -9.05 -7.44 6.49
N THR A 2 -9.93 -6.46 6.63
CA THR A 2 -11.36 -6.70 6.54
C THR A 2 -12.01 -6.24 5.24
N GLN A 3 -11.21 -5.79 4.27
CA GLN A 3 -11.69 -5.28 2.98
C GLN A 3 -11.99 -6.43 2.01
N SER A 4 -12.89 -7.33 2.41
CA SER A 4 -13.18 -8.50 1.59
C SER A 4 -13.80 -8.09 0.25
N GLY A 5 -13.49 -8.82 -0.81
CA GLY A 5 -13.97 -8.54 -2.15
C GLY A 5 -13.15 -7.50 -2.90
N ARG A 6 -12.14 -6.91 -2.28
CA ARG A 6 -11.28 -5.93 -2.93
C ARG A 6 -9.84 -6.39 -2.96
N TRP A 7 -9.15 -5.99 -4.02
CA TRP A 7 -7.69 -6.08 -4.04
C TRP A 7 -7.14 -5.12 -3.00
N LYS A 8 -6.06 -5.51 -2.34
CA LYS A 8 -5.40 -4.64 -1.38
C LYS A 8 -4.00 -4.32 -1.88
N VAL A 9 -3.70 -3.03 -1.92
CA VAL A 9 -2.38 -2.52 -2.31
C VAL A 9 -1.80 -1.90 -1.05
N VAL A 10 -0.86 -2.62 -0.42
CA VAL A 10 -0.27 -2.22 0.85
C VAL A 10 1.05 -1.51 0.56
N ASN A 11 1.14 -0.23 0.88
CA ASN A 11 2.28 0.61 0.54
C ASN A 11 3.01 1.05 1.81
N PHE A 12 4.26 0.65 1.93
CA PHE A 12 5.14 1.10 3.02
C PHE A 12 5.76 2.44 2.65
N TRP A 13 5.60 3.44 3.51
CA TRP A 13 6.05 4.80 3.26
C TRP A 13 6.66 5.43 4.51
N ALA A 14 7.41 6.52 4.32
CA ALA A 14 7.93 7.32 5.42
C ALA A 14 8.00 8.78 4.99
N ILE A 15 7.92 9.69 5.95
CA ILE A 15 7.95 11.12 5.69
C ILE A 15 9.26 11.56 5.02
N TRP A 16 10.37 10.90 5.37
CA TRP A 16 11.70 11.21 4.85
C TRP A 16 11.99 10.57 3.49
N CYS A 17 11.12 9.72 2.99
CA CYS A 17 11.35 8.98 1.76
C CYS A 17 10.80 9.75 0.57
N LYS A 18 11.68 10.37 -0.21
CA LYS A 18 11.26 11.18 -1.37
C LYS A 18 10.48 10.37 -2.42
N PRO A 19 10.96 9.19 -2.86
CA PRO A 19 10.19 8.39 -3.84
C PRO A 19 8.82 7.97 -3.31
N CYS A 20 8.70 7.73 -2.00
CA CYS A 20 7.40 7.42 -1.40
C CYS A 20 6.43 8.58 -1.56
N ARG A 21 6.92 9.80 -1.31
CA ARG A 21 6.08 10.99 -1.44
C ARG A 21 5.63 11.23 -2.86
N GLU A 22 6.51 10.95 -3.82
CA GLU A 22 6.20 11.11 -5.24
C GLU A 22 5.16 10.12 -5.73
N GLU A 23 5.05 8.97 -5.07
CA GLU A 23 4.12 7.91 -5.43
C GLU A 23 2.69 8.17 -4.93
N ILE A 24 2.53 9.00 -3.93
CA ILE A 24 1.24 9.17 -3.24
C ILE A 24 0.10 9.59 -4.18
N PRO A 25 0.27 10.53 -5.12
CA PRO A 25 -0.81 10.87 -6.04
C PRO A 25 -1.28 9.67 -6.87
N GLU A 26 -0.37 8.78 -7.27
CA GLU A 26 -0.72 7.56 -8.00
C GLU A 26 -1.57 6.64 -7.13
N LEU A 27 -1.16 6.46 -5.88
CA LEU A 27 -1.89 5.60 -4.93
C LEU A 27 -3.27 6.16 -4.61
N ARG A 28 -3.39 7.48 -4.49
CA ARG A 28 -4.69 8.12 -4.26
C ARG A 28 -5.64 7.85 -5.40
N ARG A 29 -5.17 7.95 -6.64
CA ARG A 29 -5.99 7.67 -7.81
C ARG A 29 -6.41 6.21 -7.86
N LEU A 30 -5.49 5.29 -7.53
CA LEU A 30 -5.81 3.88 -7.51
C LEU A 30 -6.87 3.55 -6.46
N ASP A 31 -6.79 4.21 -5.30
CA ASP A 31 -7.74 3.98 -4.21
C ASP A 31 -9.17 4.42 -4.56
N GLU A 32 -9.34 5.21 -5.61
CA GLU A 32 -10.67 5.61 -6.07
C GLU A 32 -11.42 4.49 -6.79
N ARG A 33 -10.73 3.43 -7.19
CA ARG A 33 -11.40 2.28 -7.82
C ARG A 33 -12.19 1.51 -6.78
N GLU A 34 -13.36 1.04 -7.18
CA GLU A 34 -14.25 0.29 -6.29
C GLU A 34 -13.69 -1.09 -5.93
N ASP A 35 -12.84 -1.67 -6.79
CA ASP A 35 -12.31 -3.01 -6.61
C ASP A 35 -10.95 -3.04 -5.90
N VAL A 36 -10.42 -1.87 -5.51
CA VAL A 36 -9.08 -1.76 -4.90
C VAL A 36 -9.16 -0.93 -3.63
N SER A 37 -8.50 -1.39 -2.58
CA SER A 37 -8.23 -0.58 -1.38
C SER A 37 -6.73 -0.39 -1.25
N VAL A 38 -6.28 0.86 -1.21
CA VAL A 38 -4.90 1.18 -0.89
C VAL A 38 -4.79 1.32 0.62
N LEU A 39 -3.81 0.64 1.21
CA LEU A 39 -3.57 0.66 2.65
C LEU A 39 -2.12 1.08 2.88
N GLY A 40 -1.93 2.21 3.55
CA GLY A 40 -0.60 2.70 3.86
C GLY A 40 -0.06 2.08 5.15
N VAL A 41 1.26 1.90 5.21
CA VAL A 41 1.94 1.48 6.42
C VAL A 41 3.08 2.47 6.67
N ASN A 42 3.04 3.16 7.82
CA ASN A 42 4.12 4.04 8.20
C ASN A 42 5.33 3.21 8.63
N PHE A 43 6.42 3.30 7.88
CA PHE A 43 7.62 2.50 8.13
C PHE A 43 8.23 2.81 9.50
N ASP A 44 8.15 4.06 9.95
CA ASP A 44 8.71 4.48 11.24
C ASP A 44 7.86 4.05 12.43
N GLY A 45 6.68 3.48 12.19
CA GLY A 45 5.81 3.00 13.25
C GLY A 45 5.15 4.09 14.06
N LYS A 46 5.01 5.29 13.50
CA LYS A 46 4.36 6.40 14.19
C LYS A 46 2.89 6.10 14.41
N GLN A 47 2.33 6.65 15.47
CA GLN A 47 0.93 6.46 15.84
C GLN A 47 0.33 7.79 16.31
N GLY A 48 -0.99 7.83 16.43
CA GLY A 48 -1.69 8.97 16.98
C GLY A 48 -1.41 10.26 16.21
N ASN A 49 -1.16 11.33 16.94
CA ASN A 49 -0.95 12.66 16.35
C ASN A 49 0.30 12.73 15.47
N ASP A 50 1.35 11.99 15.80
CA ASP A 50 2.56 11.96 14.99
C ASP A 50 2.27 11.36 13.61
N LEU A 51 1.52 10.29 13.57
CA LEU A 51 1.10 9.68 12.30
C LEU A 51 0.18 10.62 11.54
N ALA A 52 -0.81 11.20 12.22
CA ALA A 52 -1.78 12.10 11.59
C ALA A 52 -1.10 13.30 10.96
N THR A 53 -0.06 13.83 11.61
CA THR A 53 0.70 14.96 11.07
C THR A 53 1.39 14.59 9.76
N ASP A 54 2.04 13.44 9.72
CA ASP A 54 2.72 12.99 8.51
C ASP A 54 1.72 12.69 7.37
N VAL A 55 0.60 12.04 7.70
CA VAL A 55 -0.46 11.75 6.74
C VAL A 55 -0.99 13.03 6.11
N ALA A 56 -1.30 14.02 6.94
CA ALA A 56 -1.80 15.30 6.44
C ALA A 56 -0.74 16.03 5.60
N SER A 57 0.49 16.03 6.06
CA SER A 57 1.60 16.69 5.38
C SER A 57 1.82 16.17 3.97
N LEU A 58 1.63 14.87 3.77
CA LEU A 58 1.86 14.21 2.48
C LEU A 58 0.60 14.14 1.61
N GLY A 59 -0.54 14.59 2.11
CA GLY A 59 -1.79 14.52 1.36
C GLY A 59 -2.30 13.10 1.18
N ILE A 60 -1.97 12.20 2.12
CA ILE A 60 -2.45 10.82 2.07
C ILE A 60 -3.93 10.79 2.43
N THR A 61 -4.75 10.23 1.54
CA THR A 61 -6.19 10.11 1.75
C THR A 61 -6.65 8.68 1.96
N PHE A 62 -5.78 7.70 1.67
CA PHE A 62 -6.11 6.29 1.89
C PHE A 62 -5.85 5.91 3.35
N GLN A 63 -6.47 4.82 3.78
CA GLN A 63 -6.36 4.33 5.14
C GLN A 63 -4.93 3.86 5.44
N ASN A 64 -4.48 4.07 6.68
CA ASN A 64 -3.20 3.55 7.14
C ASN A 64 -3.46 2.47 8.19
N ILE A 65 -2.66 1.40 8.13
CA ILE A 65 -2.79 0.24 9.01
C ILE A 65 -1.45 -0.05 9.67
N GLU A 66 -1.46 -0.90 10.68
CA GLU A 66 -0.23 -1.43 11.25
C GLU A 66 0.43 -2.39 10.25
N ASP A 67 1.76 -2.55 10.41
CA ASP A 67 2.55 -3.41 9.51
C ASP A 67 1.99 -4.83 9.51
N PRO A 68 1.52 -5.34 8.36
CA PRO A 68 0.94 -6.67 8.28
C PRO A 68 1.97 -7.78 7.99
N SER A 69 3.26 -7.46 7.96
CA SER A 69 4.30 -8.41 7.54
C SER A 69 4.25 -9.70 8.35
N GLN A 70 4.15 -9.59 9.68
CA GLN A 70 4.13 -10.75 10.54
C GLN A 70 2.90 -11.62 10.27
N ALA A 71 1.73 -10.99 10.16
CA ALA A 71 0.49 -11.71 9.88
C ALA A 71 0.51 -12.40 8.52
N LEU A 72 1.21 -11.81 7.55
CA LEU A 72 1.34 -12.37 6.21
C LEU A 72 2.46 -13.40 6.12
N GLY A 73 3.29 -13.54 7.17
CA GLY A 73 4.39 -14.50 7.17
C GLY A 73 5.54 -14.09 6.27
N VAL A 74 5.75 -12.78 6.05
CA VAL A 74 6.82 -12.27 5.18
C VAL A 74 7.74 -11.35 5.98
N PRO A 75 9.00 -11.18 5.53
CA PRO A 75 9.90 -10.23 6.17
C PRO A 75 9.40 -8.80 6.04
N ARG A 76 9.68 -8.00 7.05
CA ARG A 76 9.42 -6.57 6.98
C ARG A 76 10.31 -5.96 5.89
N PRO A 77 9.75 -5.10 5.02
CA PRO A 77 10.57 -4.46 3.97
C PRO A 77 11.71 -3.65 4.56
N THR A 78 12.83 -3.64 3.83
CA THR A 78 14.01 -2.85 4.20
C THR A 78 14.30 -1.74 3.19
N VAL A 79 13.58 -1.72 2.08
CA VAL A 79 13.71 -0.71 1.02
C VAL A 79 12.37 -0.01 0.87
N LEU A 80 12.39 1.32 0.72
CA LEU A 80 11.18 2.11 0.52
C LEU A 80 11.23 2.84 -0.82
N PRO A 81 10.10 2.95 -1.49
CA PRO A 81 8.83 2.32 -1.14
C PRO A 81 8.82 0.84 -1.47
N THR A 82 8.03 0.08 -0.75
CA THR A 82 7.70 -1.30 -1.07
C THR A 82 6.19 -1.45 -1.06
N THR A 83 5.65 -2.16 -2.05
CA THR A 83 4.22 -2.33 -2.20
C THR A 83 3.87 -3.81 -2.29
N LEU A 84 2.92 -4.25 -1.47
CA LEU A 84 2.41 -5.62 -1.49
C LEU A 84 1.07 -5.62 -2.21
N ILE A 85 0.88 -6.59 -3.10
CA ILE A 85 -0.40 -6.79 -3.78
C ILE A 85 -1.05 -8.04 -3.23
N ILE A 86 -2.26 -7.88 -2.69
CA ILE A 86 -3.01 -8.95 -2.03
C ILE A 86 -4.36 -9.09 -2.72
N THR A 87 -4.72 -10.33 -3.05
CA THR A 87 -5.97 -10.63 -3.75
C THR A 87 -7.18 -10.35 -2.85
N PRO A 88 -8.39 -10.27 -3.44
CA PRO A 88 -9.61 -10.13 -2.63
C PRO A 88 -9.80 -11.25 -1.61
N SER A 89 -9.23 -12.43 -1.85
CA SER A 89 -9.30 -13.55 -0.90
C SER A 89 -8.21 -13.51 0.17
N GLY A 90 -7.30 -12.54 0.10
CA GLY A 90 -6.28 -12.36 1.13
C GLY A 90 -4.92 -12.98 0.81
N GLU A 91 -4.69 -13.39 -0.42
CA GLU A 91 -3.43 -14.02 -0.83
C GLU A 91 -2.44 -12.98 -1.33
N LEU A 92 -1.22 -13.00 -0.80
CA LEU A 92 -0.14 -12.15 -1.29
C LEU A 92 0.38 -12.70 -2.62
N VAL A 93 0.28 -11.90 -3.69
CA VAL A 93 0.70 -12.35 -5.04
C VAL A 93 1.88 -11.58 -5.60
N ALA A 94 2.25 -10.46 -5.01
CA ALA A 94 3.41 -9.70 -5.49
C ALA A 94 3.98 -8.80 -4.40
N THR A 95 5.30 -8.66 -4.41
CA THR A 95 6.03 -7.68 -3.60
C THR A 95 6.84 -6.84 -4.57
N LEU A 96 6.51 -5.56 -4.66
CA LEU A 96 7.11 -4.63 -5.62
C LEU A 96 8.03 -3.67 -4.89
N ILE A 97 9.30 -3.67 -5.25
CA ILE A 97 10.31 -2.81 -4.62
C ILE A 97 10.55 -1.61 -5.51
N GLY A 98 10.55 -0.42 -4.89
CA GLY A 98 10.72 0.83 -5.59
C GLY A 98 9.40 1.48 -5.96
N PRO A 99 9.46 2.72 -6.51
CA PRO A 99 8.24 3.47 -6.81
C PRO A 99 7.44 2.84 -7.95
N GLN A 100 6.12 2.90 -7.82
CA GLN A 100 5.18 2.35 -8.77
C GLN A 100 4.30 3.47 -9.33
N THR A 101 3.76 3.23 -10.52
CA THR A 101 2.73 4.10 -11.10
C THR A 101 1.38 3.38 -11.00
N ILE A 102 0.30 4.14 -11.21
CA ILE A 102 -1.02 3.51 -11.26
C ILE A 102 -1.06 2.43 -12.35
N GLU A 103 -0.40 2.68 -13.49
CA GLU A 103 -0.36 1.72 -14.59
C GLU A 103 0.39 0.44 -14.21
N SER A 104 1.53 0.57 -13.51
CA SER A 104 2.29 -0.61 -13.12
C SER A 104 1.53 -1.45 -12.10
N LEU A 105 0.83 -0.81 -11.17
CA LEU A 105 0.03 -1.50 -10.17
C LEU A 105 -1.18 -2.19 -10.80
N GLU A 106 -1.87 -1.50 -11.71
CA GLU A 106 -2.99 -2.09 -12.44
C GLU A 106 -2.55 -3.28 -13.29
N ALA A 107 -1.36 -3.21 -13.88
CA ALA A 107 -0.84 -4.32 -14.68
C ALA A 107 -0.64 -5.57 -13.82
N VAL A 108 -0.10 -5.41 -12.61
CA VAL A 108 0.09 -6.56 -11.71
C VAL A 108 -1.26 -7.18 -11.34
N ILE A 109 -2.24 -6.34 -11.04
CA ILE A 109 -3.58 -6.82 -10.69
C ILE A 109 -4.19 -7.61 -11.86
N ARG A 110 -4.08 -7.10 -13.09
CA ARG A 110 -4.59 -7.81 -14.27
C ARG A 110 -3.88 -9.13 -14.51
N GLN A 111 -2.55 -9.15 -14.35
CA GLN A 111 -1.75 -10.35 -14.60
C GLN A 111 -2.01 -11.44 -13.56
N SER A 112 -2.41 -11.05 -12.36
CA SER A 112 -2.75 -12.01 -11.31
C SER A 112 -4.09 -12.70 -11.55
N GLY A 113 -4.82 -12.25 -12.56
CA GLY A 113 -6.08 -12.84 -12.98
C GLY A 113 -7.27 -12.41 -12.13
N PRO A 114 -8.47 -12.88 -12.49
CA PRO A 114 -9.65 -12.56 -11.73
C PRO A 114 -9.60 -13.22 -10.34
N PRO A 115 -10.23 -12.61 -9.34
CA PRO A 115 -10.32 -13.20 -8.03
C PRO A 115 -11.07 -14.53 -8.07
N ARG A 116 -10.68 -15.45 -7.21
CA ARG A 116 -11.29 -16.76 -7.14
C ARG A 116 -11.98 -16.99 -5.82
#